data_ffa59efb8af83500f4eeebfe4a5e3d03
#
_entry.id   ffa59efb8af83500f4eeebfe4a5e3d03
#
_cell.length_a   1.000
_cell.length_b   1.000
_cell.length_c   1.000
_cell.angle_alpha   90.00
_cell.angle_beta   90.00
_cell.angle_gamma   90.00
#
_symmetry.space_group_name_H-M   'P 1'
#
loop_
_entity.id
_entity.type
_entity.pdbx_description
1 polymer ?
#
loop_
_entity_poly.entity_id
_entity_poly.type
_entity_poly.pdbx_seq_one_letter_code
_entity_poly.pdbx_strand_id
1 'polypeptide(L)'
;MKIDRGIETRQIESVFYEYRNSITIYTEDYDKDKKFYVTLFKRLLGDTDIEINDIHPLGSCDEVVEACQKDKNSNPKLYIIDGDIFNMASPRTVINHLFVLDSYCIENYVIDSDAYYKTYDQLDHLHSDDEIRKLVDYNQMMDEAIVPFMDLFRHFSLSKEFLDYFKLKTATCIMNKEGVIDIDKTEKEKKVVQDDILQGGIDKNTFLSKLEEKEKMYPNNYTNLMKYVSGKSYLIPYIRDYTNKKLSLNLGLSKDGWKYLYAKNCKLDRLYPLKSAIVQAVRGDKIQDVF
;
A
#
# COMPACT_ATOMS: atom_id res chain seq x y z
N MET A 1 -28.27 5.56 4.81
CA MET A 1 -28.49 4.57 3.73
C MET A 1 -27.39 4.82 2.69
N LYS A 2 -26.34 3.98 2.64
CA LYS A 2 -25.34 4.06 1.56
C LYS A 2 -25.99 3.43 0.32
N ILE A 3 -26.15 4.23 -0.71
CA ILE A 3 -26.56 3.72 -2.03
C ILE A 3 -25.33 3.00 -2.59
N ASP A 4 -25.41 1.68 -2.67
CA ASP A 4 -24.41 0.90 -3.37
C ASP A 4 -24.53 1.21 -4.87
N ARG A 5 -23.57 1.96 -5.38
CA ARG A 5 -23.51 2.29 -6.82
C ARG A 5 -22.74 1.17 -7.49
N GLY A 6 -23.44 0.36 -8.29
CA GLY A 6 -22.82 -0.72 -9.06
C GLY A 6 -21.68 -0.21 -9.96
N ILE A 7 -20.81 -1.13 -10.39
CA ILE A 7 -19.62 -0.86 -11.24
C ILE A 7 -20.02 -0.06 -12.49
N GLU A 8 -21.13 -0.42 -13.14
CA GLU A 8 -21.64 0.27 -14.35
C GLU A 8 -21.95 1.74 -14.09
N THR A 9 -22.53 2.07 -12.93
CA THR A 9 -22.84 3.46 -12.56
C THR A 9 -21.58 4.29 -12.37
N ARG A 10 -20.54 3.72 -11.76
CA ARG A 10 -19.25 4.40 -11.56
C ARG A 10 -18.49 4.61 -12.87
N GLN A 11 -18.58 3.66 -13.81
CA GLN A 11 -18.02 3.82 -15.15
C GLN A 11 -18.78 4.89 -15.97
N ILE A 12 -20.09 5.00 -15.82
CA ILE A 12 -20.89 6.06 -16.45
C ILE A 12 -20.55 7.43 -15.88
N GLU A 13 -20.35 7.53 -14.57
CA GLU A 13 -19.89 8.79 -13.93
C GLU A 13 -18.55 9.25 -14.50
N SER A 14 -17.62 8.34 -14.85
CA SER A 14 -16.32 8.70 -15.43
C SER A 14 -16.45 9.46 -16.75
N VAL A 15 -17.46 9.16 -17.56
CA VAL A 15 -17.71 9.84 -18.86
C VAL A 15 -17.98 11.33 -18.68
N PHE A 16 -18.62 11.75 -17.57
CA PHE A 16 -18.88 13.17 -17.29
C PHE A 16 -17.63 13.95 -16.87
N TYR A 17 -16.54 13.26 -16.49
CA TYR A 17 -15.27 13.86 -16.07
C TYR A 17 -14.17 13.77 -17.14
N GLU A 18 -14.42 13.08 -18.27
CA GLU A 18 -13.45 12.93 -19.37
C GLU A 18 -12.91 14.27 -19.89
N TYR A 19 -13.68 15.34 -19.82
CA TYR A 19 -13.23 16.69 -20.26
C TYR A 19 -12.30 17.39 -19.25
N ARG A 20 -12.02 16.79 -18.09
CA ARG A 20 -11.19 17.39 -17.02
C ARG A 20 -9.85 16.68 -16.82
N ASN A 21 -9.70 15.49 -17.36
CA ASN A 21 -8.52 14.65 -17.23
C ASN A 21 -7.96 14.28 -18.61
N SER A 22 -6.64 14.22 -18.71
CA SER A 22 -5.97 13.67 -19.92
C SER A 22 -6.10 12.15 -20.01
N ILE A 23 -6.41 11.48 -18.93
CA ILE A 23 -6.56 10.03 -18.78
C ILE A 23 -7.55 9.69 -17.69
N THR A 24 -8.34 8.64 -17.90
CA THR A 24 -9.19 8.08 -16.85
C THR A 24 -8.43 7.05 -16.02
N ILE A 25 -8.32 7.29 -14.72
CA ILE A 25 -7.65 6.37 -13.79
C ILE A 25 -8.69 5.71 -12.87
N TYR A 26 -8.66 4.39 -12.87
CA TYR A 26 -9.47 3.55 -11.97
C TYR A 26 -8.56 2.94 -10.90
N THR A 27 -9.02 2.91 -9.65
CA THR A 27 -8.26 2.34 -8.53
C THR A 27 -9.15 1.42 -7.69
N GLU A 28 -8.54 0.60 -6.86
CA GLU A 28 -9.22 -0.01 -5.72
C GLU A 28 -9.78 1.08 -4.80
N ASP A 29 -9.87 0.94 -3.55
CA ASP A 29 -10.23 1.98 -2.57
C ASP A 29 -11.64 2.62 -2.77
N TYR A 30 -11.86 3.77 -2.12
CA TYR A 30 -13.15 4.44 -2.03
C TYR A 30 -13.04 5.95 -2.31
N ASP A 31 -14.18 6.62 -2.49
CA ASP A 31 -14.26 8.06 -2.78
C ASP A 31 -13.48 8.94 -1.79
N LYS A 32 -13.36 8.55 -0.53
CA LYS A 32 -12.57 9.27 0.48
C LYS A 32 -11.08 9.32 0.15
N ASP A 33 -10.58 8.41 -0.69
CA ASP A 33 -9.17 8.30 -1.07
C ASP A 33 -8.81 9.15 -2.29
N LYS A 34 -9.80 9.68 -3.02
CA LYS A 34 -9.60 10.50 -4.22
C LYS A 34 -8.60 11.64 -4.01
N LYS A 35 -8.74 12.39 -2.90
CA LYS A 35 -7.86 13.52 -2.61
C LYS A 35 -6.40 13.10 -2.45
N PHE A 36 -6.15 11.95 -1.87
CA PHE A 36 -4.82 11.36 -1.74
C PHE A 36 -4.21 11.07 -3.13
N TYR A 37 -4.92 10.33 -3.97
CA TYR A 37 -4.45 9.96 -5.30
C TYR A 37 -4.25 11.18 -6.20
N VAL A 38 -5.21 12.09 -6.26
CA VAL A 38 -5.12 13.31 -7.07
C VAL A 38 -3.91 14.16 -6.65
N THR A 39 -3.65 14.27 -5.34
CA THR A 39 -2.48 14.98 -4.83
C THR A 39 -1.18 14.31 -5.27
N LEU A 40 -1.10 12.98 -5.14
CA LEU A 40 0.07 12.20 -5.50
C LEU A 40 0.35 12.29 -7.02
N PHE A 41 -0.68 12.10 -7.84
CA PHE A 41 -0.53 12.11 -9.30
C PHE A 41 -0.24 13.50 -9.85
N LYS A 42 -0.83 14.57 -9.31
CA LYS A 42 -0.47 15.95 -9.70
C LYS A 42 1.01 16.25 -9.43
N ARG A 43 1.56 15.75 -8.32
CA ARG A 43 2.98 15.88 -8.06
C ARG A 43 3.84 15.03 -9.00
N LEU A 44 3.41 13.77 -9.22
CA LEU A 44 4.13 12.81 -10.05
C LEU A 44 4.23 13.26 -11.53
N LEU A 45 3.18 13.89 -12.03
CA LEU A 45 3.04 14.32 -13.43
C LEU A 45 3.33 15.81 -13.64
N GLY A 46 3.78 16.53 -12.61
CA GLY A 46 3.96 17.97 -12.64
C GLY A 46 4.98 18.50 -13.66
N ASP A 47 5.77 17.64 -14.28
CA ASP A 47 6.71 17.93 -15.39
C ASP A 47 6.17 17.49 -16.76
N THR A 48 4.88 17.15 -16.86
CA THR A 48 4.19 16.71 -18.08
C THR A 48 2.96 17.57 -18.33
N ASP A 49 2.40 17.47 -19.55
CA ASP A 49 1.14 18.12 -19.93
C ASP A 49 -0.10 17.29 -19.54
N ILE A 50 0.09 16.23 -18.74
CA ILE A 50 -0.99 15.33 -18.34
C ILE A 50 -1.70 15.88 -17.10
N GLU A 51 -2.98 16.17 -17.25
CA GLU A 51 -3.82 16.64 -16.16
C GLU A 51 -4.66 15.51 -15.54
N ILE A 52 -4.61 15.41 -14.21
CA ILE A 52 -5.45 14.52 -13.42
C ILE A 52 -6.13 15.36 -12.32
N ASN A 53 -7.43 15.56 -12.46
CA ASN A 53 -8.25 16.32 -11.52
C ASN A 53 -9.20 15.45 -10.71
N ASP A 54 -9.47 14.22 -11.16
CA ASP A 54 -10.27 13.22 -10.45
C ASP A 54 -9.77 11.80 -10.80
N ILE A 55 -10.12 10.84 -9.98
CA ILE A 55 -9.93 9.41 -10.18
C ILE A 55 -11.23 8.66 -9.89
N HIS A 56 -11.35 7.42 -10.34
CA HIS A 56 -12.54 6.60 -10.20
C HIS A 56 -12.26 5.35 -9.36
N PRO A 57 -12.47 5.39 -8.04
CA PRO A 57 -12.37 4.22 -7.19
C PRO A 57 -13.51 3.24 -7.50
N LEU A 58 -13.18 1.98 -7.71
CA LEU A 58 -14.17 0.93 -8.03
C LEU A 58 -14.49 0.04 -6.83
N GLY A 59 -13.66 0.04 -5.79
CA GLY A 59 -13.88 -0.70 -4.55
C GLY A 59 -12.81 -1.76 -4.28
N SER A 60 -13.00 -2.96 -4.81
CA SER A 60 -12.06 -4.08 -4.62
C SER A 60 -11.19 -4.33 -5.85
N CYS A 61 -10.11 -5.08 -5.65
CA CYS A 61 -9.27 -5.56 -6.72
C CYS A 61 -10.06 -6.29 -7.82
N ASP A 62 -10.97 -7.20 -7.42
CA ASP A 62 -11.77 -7.99 -8.37
C ASP A 62 -12.66 -7.08 -9.22
N GLU A 63 -13.27 -6.04 -8.63
CA GLU A 63 -14.07 -5.05 -9.36
C GLU A 63 -13.24 -4.26 -10.37
N VAL A 64 -12.00 -3.89 -10.03
CA VAL A 64 -11.08 -3.18 -10.95
C VAL A 64 -10.66 -4.10 -12.09
N VAL A 65 -10.30 -5.35 -11.81
CA VAL A 65 -9.91 -6.34 -12.83
C VAL A 65 -11.07 -6.64 -13.76
N GLU A 66 -12.28 -6.86 -13.23
CA GLU A 66 -13.47 -7.12 -14.02
C GLU A 66 -13.82 -5.94 -14.92
N ALA A 67 -13.75 -4.70 -14.38
CA ALA A 67 -13.98 -3.49 -15.17
C ALA A 67 -12.94 -3.34 -16.28
N CYS A 68 -11.65 -3.59 -16.00
CA CYS A 68 -10.60 -3.56 -16.99
C CYS A 68 -10.83 -4.57 -18.13
N GLN A 69 -11.24 -5.81 -17.81
CA GLN A 69 -11.49 -6.86 -18.81
C GLN A 69 -12.71 -6.57 -19.69
N LYS A 70 -13.74 -5.95 -19.14
CA LYS A 70 -14.98 -5.62 -19.85
C LYS A 70 -14.91 -4.34 -20.68
N ASP A 71 -13.94 -3.48 -20.38
CA ASP A 71 -13.84 -2.17 -21.00
C ASP A 71 -13.36 -2.25 -22.45
N LYS A 72 -14.20 -1.79 -23.36
CA LYS A 72 -13.96 -1.73 -24.83
C LYS A 72 -13.75 -0.30 -25.33
N ASN A 73 -13.76 0.71 -24.44
CA ASN A 73 -13.55 2.09 -24.82
C ASN A 73 -12.09 2.31 -25.26
N SER A 74 -11.86 3.14 -26.28
CA SER A 74 -10.54 3.48 -26.80
C SER A 74 -9.90 4.70 -26.14
N ASN A 75 -10.60 5.39 -25.23
CA ASN A 75 -10.07 6.56 -24.55
C ASN A 75 -8.88 6.17 -23.64
N PRO A 76 -7.91 7.09 -23.44
CA PRO A 76 -6.80 6.86 -22.54
C PRO A 76 -7.26 6.48 -21.12
N LYS A 77 -6.80 5.34 -20.63
CA LYS A 77 -7.20 4.82 -19.31
C LYS A 77 -6.15 3.93 -18.70
N LEU A 78 -6.14 3.87 -17.38
CA LEU A 78 -5.30 2.99 -16.60
C LEU A 78 -6.08 2.47 -15.39
N TYR A 79 -6.04 1.17 -15.19
CA TYR A 79 -6.57 0.48 -14.04
C TYR A 79 -5.40 0.16 -13.12
N ILE A 80 -5.46 0.55 -11.85
CA ILE A 80 -4.38 0.38 -10.88
C ILE A 80 -4.88 -0.48 -9.74
N ILE A 81 -4.16 -1.55 -9.44
CA ILE A 81 -4.44 -2.42 -8.30
C ILE A 81 -3.22 -2.56 -7.40
N ASP A 82 -3.48 -2.79 -6.11
CA ASP A 82 -2.47 -3.09 -5.12
C ASP A 82 -1.80 -4.45 -5.43
N GLY A 83 -0.53 -4.57 -5.10
CA GLY A 83 0.19 -5.85 -5.21
C GLY A 83 -0.26 -6.85 -4.17
N ASP A 84 -0.66 -6.35 -2.99
CA ASP A 84 -1.10 -7.13 -1.86
C ASP A 84 -0.11 -8.25 -1.48
N ILE A 85 -0.61 -9.25 -0.76
CA ILE A 85 0.14 -10.45 -0.42
C ILE A 85 0.47 -11.30 -1.66
N PHE A 86 -0.21 -11.05 -2.80
CA PHE A 86 0.04 -11.79 -4.04
C PHE A 86 1.45 -11.62 -4.55
N ASN A 87 2.10 -10.48 -4.33
CA ASN A 87 3.51 -10.28 -4.68
C ASN A 87 4.46 -11.28 -3.98
N MET A 88 4.03 -11.89 -2.88
CA MET A 88 4.76 -12.94 -2.17
C MET A 88 4.18 -14.34 -2.38
N ALA A 89 2.89 -14.46 -2.68
CA ALA A 89 2.19 -15.75 -2.80
C ALA A 89 2.18 -16.25 -4.26
N SER A 90 1.53 -15.51 -5.16
CA SER A 90 1.36 -15.92 -6.56
C SER A 90 1.23 -14.70 -7.45
N PRO A 91 2.18 -14.45 -8.37
CA PRO A 91 2.12 -13.31 -9.28
C PRO A 91 0.81 -13.30 -10.09
N ARG A 92 0.27 -12.10 -10.33
CA ARG A 92 -0.97 -11.91 -11.10
C ARG A 92 -0.71 -11.96 -12.59
N THR A 93 -1.74 -12.32 -13.35
CA THR A 93 -1.70 -12.34 -14.83
C THR A 93 -1.68 -10.90 -15.36
N VAL A 94 -0.85 -10.65 -16.35
CA VAL A 94 -0.78 -9.38 -17.07
C VAL A 94 -2.03 -9.16 -17.91
N ILE A 95 -2.68 -8.01 -17.75
CA ILE A 95 -3.85 -7.58 -18.52
C ILE A 95 -3.54 -6.18 -19.08
N ASN A 96 -3.83 -5.95 -20.36
CA ASN A 96 -3.61 -4.65 -20.97
C ASN A 96 -4.40 -3.54 -20.23
N HIS A 97 -3.80 -2.38 -20.03
CA HIS A 97 -4.31 -1.26 -19.23
C HIS A 97 -4.45 -1.53 -17.72
N LEU A 98 -4.08 -2.70 -17.22
CA LEU A 98 -4.00 -2.99 -15.80
C LEU A 98 -2.56 -2.83 -15.31
N PHE A 99 -2.35 -1.93 -14.36
CA PHE A 99 -1.08 -1.74 -13.68
C PHE A 99 -1.17 -2.34 -12.27
N VAL A 100 -0.37 -3.35 -12.02
CA VAL A 100 -0.23 -3.95 -10.68
C VAL A 100 0.91 -3.24 -9.98
N LEU A 101 0.66 -2.71 -8.79
CA LEU A 101 1.75 -2.14 -7.98
C LEU A 101 2.74 -3.22 -7.58
N ASP A 102 4.03 -2.95 -7.70
CA ASP A 102 5.08 -3.89 -7.29
C ASP A 102 5.30 -3.93 -5.78
N SER A 103 4.66 -3.01 -5.05
CA SER A 103 4.60 -2.98 -3.58
C SER A 103 3.21 -3.38 -3.09
N TYR A 104 3.11 -3.69 -1.78
CA TYR A 104 1.88 -4.19 -1.16
C TYR A 104 0.67 -3.30 -1.47
N CYS A 105 0.80 -1.99 -1.30
CA CYS A 105 -0.24 -1.01 -1.63
C CYS A 105 0.38 0.34 -2.00
N ILE A 106 -0.44 1.25 -2.50
CA ILE A 106 0.01 2.58 -2.92
C ILE A 106 0.62 3.38 -1.76
N GLU A 107 0.18 3.18 -0.52
CA GLU A 107 0.75 3.83 0.65
C GLU A 107 2.22 3.48 0.88
N ASN A 108 2.69 2.31 0.45
CA ASN A 108 4.09 1.93 0.56
C ASN A 108 5.02 2.91 -0.16
N TYR A 109 4.56 3.50 -1.27
CA TYR A 109 5.37 4.42 -2.08
C TYR A 109 5.53 5.80 -1.45
N VAL A 110 4.62 6.19 -0.57
CA VAL A 110 4.66 7.52 0.06
C VAL A 110 5.36 7.54 1.41
N ILE A 111 5.73 6.37 1.93
CA ILE A 111 6.46 6.23 3.19
C ILE A 111 7.96 6.35 2.92
N ASP A 112 8.57 7.45 3.32
CA ASP A 112 10.01 7.67 3.33
C ASP A 112 10.39 8.65 4.47
N SER A 113 11.68 8.78 4.75
CA SER A 113 12.17 9.64 5.84
C SER A 113 11.85 11.11 5.63
N ASP A 114 11.86 11.61 4.38
CA ASP A 114 11.54 12.99 4.08
C ASP A 114 10.05 13.27 4.33
N ALA A 115 9.17 12.38 3.86
CA ALA A 115 7.74 12.45 4.13
C ALA A 115 7.46 12.41 5.63
N TYR A 116 8.16 11.53 6.35
CA TYR A 116 8.04 11.38 7.79
C TYR A 116 8.37 12.69 8.52
N TYR A 117 9.59 13.20 8.39
CA TYR A 117 10.02 14.38 9.13
C TYR A 117 9.22 15.63 8.75
N LYS A 118 8.97 15.88 7.46
CA LYS A 118 8.15 17.01 7.02
C LYS A 118 6.71 16.94 7.51
N THR A 119 6.15 15.73 7.63
CA THR A 119 4.79 15.56 8.13
C THR A 119 4.72 15.86 9.64
N TYR A 120 5.70 15.39 10.42
CA TYR A 120 5.74 15.67 11.85
C TYR A 120 6.06 17.13 12.13
N ASP A 121 6.97 17.76 11.42
CA ASP A 121 7.24 19.20 11.50
C ASP A 121 5.98 20.06 11.24
N GLN A 122 5.11 19.63 10.33
CA GLN A 122 3.84 20.32 10.05
C GLN A 122 2.76 20.09 11.11
N LEU A 123 2.82 19.00 11.85
CA LEU A 123 1.78 18.60 12.81
C LEU A 123 2.16 18.88 14.26
N ASP A 124 3.43 18.84 14.57
CA ASP A 124 3.96 19.01 15.91
C ASP A 124 4.34 20.48 16.13
N HIS A 125 3.58 21.16 16.97
CA HIS A 125 3.83 22.54 17.35
C HIS A 125 4.63 22.68 18.65
N LEU A 126 5.07 21.55 19.25
CA LEU A 126 5.79 21.50 20.52
C LEU A 126 7.29 21.31 20.33
N HIS A 127 7.72 20.57 19.31
CA HIS A 127 9.10 20.24 19.04
C HIS A 127 9.56 20.85 17.72
N SER A 128 10.78 21.31 17.66
CA SER A 128 11.46 21.69 16.41
C SER A 128 11.86 20.45 15.60
N ASP A 129 12.11 20.60 14.28
CA ASP A 129 12.59 19.53 13.41
C ASP A 129 13.84 18.83 13.98
N ASP A 130 14.79 19.61 14.56
CA ASP A 130 15.99 19.08 15.19
C ASP A 130 15.70 18.24 16.44
N GLU A 131 14.69 18.62 17.23
CA GLU A 131 14.28 17.84 18.40
C GLU A 131 13.56 16.57 17.99
N ILE A 132 12.69 16.63 16.99
CA ILE A 132 12.03 15.43 16.43
C ILE A 132 13.07 14.43 15.96
N ARG A 133 14.10 14.87 15.21
CA ARG A 133 15.19 14.01 14.70
C ARG A 133 16.06 13.42 15.81
N LYS A 134 16.23 14.12 16.93
CA LYS A 134 16.96 13.60 18.09
C LYS A 134 16.17 12.57 18.90
N LEU A 135 14.85 12.79 19.01
CA LEU A 135 13.97 11.94 19.80
C LEU A 135 13.54 10.67 19.05
N VAL A 136 13.42 10.77 17.72
CA VAL A 136 13.00 9.65 16.86
C VAL A 136 13.93 9.53 15.66
N ASP A 137 14.77 8.52 15.66
CA ASP A 137 15.52 8.10 14.49
C ASP A 137 14.62 7.23 13.60
N TYR A 138 14.24 7.76 12.43
CA TYR A 138 13.40 7.06 11.47
C TYR A 138 14.01 5.73 11.00
N ASN A 139 15.31 5.70 10.74
CA ASN A 139 15.96 4.50 10.25
C ASN A 139 15.99 3.41 11.33
N GLN A 140 16.35 3.78 12.56
CA GLN A 140 16.31 2.84 13.69
C GLN A 140 14.88 2.29 13.90
N MET A 141 13.88 3.16 13.90
CA MET A 141 12.47 2.76 14.03
C MET A 141 12.09 1.74 12.95
N MET A 142 12.46 1.99 11.69
CA MET A 142 12.14 1.08 10.59
C MET A 142 12.93 -0.23 10.67
N ASP A 143 14.19 -0.19 11.10
CA ASP A 143 15.03 -1.37 11.29
C ASP A 143 14.46 -2.31 12.36
N GLU A 144 13.92 -1.76 13.45
CA GLU A 144 13.22 -2.52 14.49
C GLU A 144 11.97 -3.27 13.96
N ALA A 145 11.36 -2.78 12.89
CA ALA A 145 10.17 -3.37 12.27
C ALA A 145 10.49 -4.48 11.26
N ILE A 146 11.71 -4.53 10.71
CA ILE A 146 12.05 -5.43 9.59
C ILE A 146 11.75 -6.89 9.94
N VAL A 147 12.39 -7.42 10.97
CA VAL A 147 12.27 -8.85 11.30
C VAL A 147 10.84 -9.22 11.69
N PRO A 148 10.19 -8.54 12.65
CA PRO A 148 8.86 -8.94 13.10
C PRO A 148 7.81 -8.88 12.00
N PHE A 149 7.83 -7.84 11.17
CA PHE A 149 6.83 -7.68 10.12
C PHE A 149 7.10 -8.60 8.93
N MET A 150 8.36 -8.74 8.50
CA MET A 150 8.69 -9.64 7.40
C MET A 150 8.34 -11.08 7.73
N ASP A 151 8.65 -11.55 8.95
CA ASP A 151 8.30 -12.89 9.39
C ASP A 151 6.79 -13.12 9.37
N LEU A 152 6.03 -12.15 9.89
CA LEU A 152 4.57 -12.24 9.91
C LEU A 152 3.98 -12.27 8.49
N PHE A 153 4.50 -11.44 7.58
CA PHE A 153 4.00 -11.38 6.21
C PHE A 153 4.36 -12.62 5.38
N ARG A 154 5.49 -13.30 5.66
CA ARG A 154 5.75 -14.62 5.09
C ARG A 154 4.72 -15.66 5.55
N HIS A 155 4.32 -15.64 6.81
CA HIS A 155 3.23 -16.51 7.30
C HIS A 155 1.90 -16.20 6.61
N PHE A 156 1.54 -14.91 6.45
CA PHE A 156 0.34 -14.52 5.70
C PHE A 156 0.41 -14.97 4.23
N SER A 157 1.58 -14.88 3.58
CA SER A 157 1.75 -15.34 2.20
C SER A 157 1.55 -16.84 2.08
N LEU A 158 2.01 -17.64 3.04
CA LEU A 158 1.78 -19.08 3.07
C LEU A 158 0.31 -19.41 3.33
N SER A 159 -0.37 -18.65 4.21
CA SER A 159 -1.81 -18.82 4.41
C SER A 159 -2.59 -18.56 3.12
N LYS A 160 -2.23 -17.53 2.38
CA LYS A 160 -2.83 -17.24 1.07
C LYS A 160 -2.53 -18.34 0.06
N GLU A 161 -1.29 -18.85 0.03
CA GLU A 161 -0.86 -19.91 -0.91
C GLU A 161 -1.57 -21.25 -0.66
N PHE A 162 -1.72 -21.65 0.62
CA PHE A 162 -2.26 -22.95 0.99
C PHE A 162 -3.77 -22.97 1.18
N LEU A 163 -4.36 -21.86 1.68
CA LEU A 163 -5.76 -21.80 2.06
C LEU A 163 -6.58 -20.85 1.18
N ASP A 164 -5.92 -20.16 0.24
CA ASP A 164 -6.51 -19.03 -0.53
C ASP A 164 -7.13 -17.93 0.37
N TYR A 165 -6.71 -17.85 1.61
CA TYR A 165 -7.25 -16.95 2.62
C TYR A 165 -6.16 -16.51 3.59
N PHE A 166 -6.24 -15.27 4.08
CA PHE A 166 -5.54 -14.80 5.26
C PHE A 166 -6.32 -13.66 5.90
N LYS A 167 -6.13 -13.48 7.20
CA LYS A 167 -6.79 -12.40 7.95
C LYS A 167 -5.79 -11.32 8.31
N LEU A 168 -5.77 -10.25 7.54
CA LEU A 168 -4.95 -9.10 7.84
C LEU A 168 -5.55 -8.29 8.99
N LYS A 169 -4.82 -8.18 10.09
CA LYS A 169 -5.10 -7.24 11.19
C LYS A 169 -4.31 -5.95 10.97
N THR A 170 -4.34 -5.04 11.92
CA THR A 170 -3.50 -3.84 11.90
C THR A 170 -2.30 -4.01 12.82
N ALA A 171 -1.20 -3.28 12.60
CA ALA A 171 0.00 -3.35 13.44
C ALA A 171 -0.29 -3.16 14.94
N THR A 172 -1.34 -2.42 15.28
CA THR A 172 -1.73 -2.16 16.67
C THR A 172 -2.01 -3.43 17.48
N CYS A 173 -2.37 -4.56 16.83
CA CYS A 173 -2.61 -5.82 17.54
C CYS A 173 -1.31 -6.51 18.00
N ILE A 174 -0.17 -6.18 17.41
CA ILE A 174 1.14 -6.71 17.78
C ILE A 174 2.05 -5.65 18.41
N MET A 175 1.50 -4.51 18.79
CA MET A 175 2.23 -3.44 19.50
C MET A 175 1.88 -3.45 20.98
N ASN A 176 2.81 -2.96 21.80
CA ASN A 176 2.59 -2.69 23.21
C ASN A 176 2.01 -1.29 23.44
N LYS A 177 1.81 -0.92 24.71
CA LYS A 177 1.24 0.39 25.09
C LYS A 177 2.21 1.57 24.82
N GLU A 178 3.48 1.29 24.69
CA GLU A 178 4.55 2.24 24.39
C GLU A 178 4.72 2.48 22.88
N GLY A 179 3.90 1.85 22.05
CA GLY A 179 3.96 1.99 20.59
C GLY A 179 5.10 1.19 19.94
N VAL A 180 5.72 0.27 20.67
CA VAL A 180 6.80 -0.61 20.19
C VAL A 180 6.23 -1.98 19.83
N ILE A 181 6.87 -2.66 18.87
CA ILE A 181 6.47 -4.01 18.47
C ILE A 181 6.72 -4.96 19.65
N ASP A 182 5.69 -5.72 19.99
CA ASP A 182 5.68 -6.73 21.04
C ASP A 182 5.98 -8.09 20.41
N ILE A 183 7.17 -8.63 20.72
CA ILE A 183 7.65 -9.88 20.12
C ILE A 183 6.73 -11.06 20.50
N ASP A 184 6.28 -11.12 21.75
CA ASP A 184 5.41 -12.24 22.20
C ASP A 184 4.05 -12.21 21.47
N LYS A 185 3.50 -11.01 21.24
CA LYS A 185 2.27 -10.87 20.44
C LYS A 185 2.50 -11.24 18.98
N THR A 186 3.67 -10.87 18.41
CA THR A 186 4.02 -11.21 17.04
C THR A 186 4.15 -12.73 16.88
N GLU A 187 4.86 -13.40 17.79
CA GLU A 187 4.99 -14.85 17.79
C GLU A 187 3.63 -15.56 17.96
N LYS A 188 2.78 -15.02 18.82
CA LYS A 188 1.41 -15.55 18.99
C LYS A 188 0.59 -15.42 17.70
N GLU A 189 0.70 -14.30 17.00
CA GLU A 189 0.00 -14.10 15.72
C GLU A 189 0.52 -15.04 14.64
N LYS A 190 1.84 -15.21 14.50
CA LYS A 190 2.45 -16.19 13.58
C LYS A 190 1.97 -17.60 13.88
N LYS A 191 1.91 -17.97 15.17
CA LYS A 191 1.43 -19.29 15.58
C LYS A 191 -0.03 -19.52 15.18
N VAL A 192 -0.89 -18.53 15.33
CA VAL A 192 -2.29 -18.64 14.89
C VAL A 192 -2.35 -18.93 13.39
N VAL A 193 -1.60 -18.21 12.57
CA VAL A 193 -1.56 -18.45 11.12
C VAL A 193 -1.02 -19.85 10.79
N GLN A 194 0.04 -20.28 11.46
CA GLN A 194 0.59 -21.62 11.29
C GLN A 194 -0.44 -22.70 11.68
N ASP A 195 -1.10 -22.56 12.83
CA ASP A 195 -2.09 -23.53 13.30
C ASP A 195 -3.27 -23.61 12.32
N ASP A 196 -3.72 -22.50 11.74
CA ASP A 196 -4.78 -22.48 10.71
C ASP A 196 -4.34 -23.27 9.46
N ILE A 197 -3.09 -23.09 8.99
CA ILE A 197 -2.54 -23.83 7.84
C ILE A 197 -2.47 -25.34 8.10
N LEU A 198 -1.98 -25.72 9.30
CA LEU A 198 -1.89 -27.13 9.69
C LEU A 198 -3.29 -27.77 9.83
N GLN A 199 -4.27 -27.04 10.36
CA GLN A 199 -5.68 -27.49 10.42
C GLN A 199 -6.31 -27.63 9.03
N GLY A 200 -5.84 -26.81 8.05
CA GLY A 200 -6.20 -26.92 6.64
C GLY A 200 -5.65 -28.16 5.93
N GLY A 201 -4.90 -29.02 6.64
CA GLY A 201 -4.41 -30.31 6.13
C GLY A 201 -2.98 -30.29 5.58
N ILE A 202 -2.27 -29.18 5.72
CA ILE A 202 -0.84 -29.08 5.36
C ILE A 202 -0.01 -29.67 6.49
N ASP A 203 0.88 -30.61 6.20
CA ASP A 203 1.79 -31.16 7.20
C ASP A 203 2.87 -30.16 7.62
N LYS A 204 3.37 -30.34 8.86
CA LYS A 204 4.33 -29.41 9.48
C LYS A 204 5.66 -29.31 8.69
N ASN A 205 6.13 -30.41 8.08
CA ASN A 205 7.41 -30.38 7.36
C ASN A 205 7.28 -29.59 6.06
N THR A 206 6.16 -29.74 5.36
CA THR A 206 5.83 -28.94 4.17
C THR A 206 5.74 -27.47 4.52
N PHE A 207 5.04 -27.11 5.61
CA PHE A 207 4.98 -25.72 6.06
C PHE A 207 6.38 -25.14 6.35
N LEU A 208 7.20 -25.84 7.13
CA LEU A 208 8.55 -25.37 7.49
C LEU A 208 9.46 -25.25 6.26
N SER A 209 9.42 -26.21 5.34
CA SER A 209 10.18 -26.15 4.09
C SER A 209 9.78 -24.94 3.23
N LYS A 210 8.49 -24.64 3.13
CA LYS A 210 7.99 -23.50 2.39
C LYS A 210 8.32 -22.17 3.08
N LEU A 211 8.28 -22.12 4.41
CA LEU A 211 8.71 -20.95 5.16
C LEU A 211 10.19 -20.64 4.92
N GLU A 212 11.06 -21.64 4.97
CA GLU A 212 12.49 -21.48 4.68
C GLU A 212 12.73 -21.02 3.22
N GLU A 213 11.95 -21.52 2.26
CA GLU A 213 11.98 -21.03 0.87
C GLU A 213 11.61 -19.54 0.79
N LYS A 214 10.53 -19.13 1.49
CA LYS A 214 10.12 -17.70 1.55
C LYS A 214 11.17 -16.82 2.23
N GLU A 215 11.83 -17.31 3.28
CA GLU A 215 12.91 -16.57 3.96
C GLU A 215 14.10 -16.30 3.03
N LYS A 216 14.48 -17.28 2.22
CA LYS A 216 15.54 -17.13 1.20
C LYS A 216 15.14 -16.19 0.07
N MET A 217 13.89 -16.28 -0.39
CA MET A 217 13.37 -15.48 -1.51
C MET A 217 13.13 -14.02 -1.10
N TYR A 218 12.67 -13.79 0.12
CA TYR A 218 12.31 -12.47 0.66
C TYR A 218 13.08 -12.20 1.97
N PRO A 219 14.41 -11.95 1.92
CA PRO A 219 15.24 -11.76 3.10
C PRO A 219 14.84 -10.50 3.91
N ASN A 220 15.21 -10.49 5.19
CA ASN A 220 14.95 -9.40 6.09
C ASN A 220 15.82 -8.19 5.73
N ASN A 221 15.24 -7.19 5.08
CA ASN A 221 15.88 -5.91 4.78
C ASN A 221 14.82 -4.82 4.57
N TYR A 222 15.27 -3.55 4.59
CA TYR A 222 14.39 -2.40 4.43
C TYR A 222 13.62 -2.40 3.09
N THR A 223 14.27 -2.78 1.98
CA THR A 223 13.63 -2.82 0.66
C THR A 223 12.44 -3.78 0.64
N ASN A 224 12.62 -4.98 1.20
CA ASN A 224 11.56 -5.98 1.27
C ASN A 224 10.47 -5.58 2.28
N LEU A 225 10.82 -4.97 3.41
CA LEU A 225 9.85 -4.38 4.33
C LEU A 225 8.93 -3.40 3.58
N MET A 226 9.53 -2.45 2.84
CA MET A 226 8.79 -1.43 2.10
C MET A 226 8.03 -1.97 0.89
N LYS A 227 8.39 -3.15 0.39
CA LYS A 227 7.75 -3.78 -0.76
C LYS A 227 6.60 -4.72 -0.35
N TYR A 228 6.79 -5.52 0.66
CA TYR A 228 5.91 -6.66 0.95
C TYR A 228 5.05 -6.51 2.20
N VAL A 229 5.34 -5.55 3.08
CA VAL A 229 4.52 -5.28 4.26
C VAL A 229 3.50 -4.20 3.97
N SER A 230 2.26 -4.38 4.40
CA SER A 230 1.17 -3.43 4.15
C SER A 230 1.46 -2.04 4.71
N GLY A 231 1.63 -1.05 3.83
CA GLY A 231 1.76 0.36 4.20
C GLY A 231 0.55 0.86 4.99
N LYS A 232 -0.64 0.54 4.50
CA LYS A 232 -1.93 0.98 5.02
C LYS A 232 -2.26 0.39 6.41
N SER A 233 -1.97 -0.90 6.61
CA SER A 233 -2.39 -1.63 7.82
C SER A 233 -1.26 -1.83 8.84
N TYR A 234 0.00 -1.77 8.43
CA TYR A 234 1.15 -2.04 9.30
C TYR A 234 2.10 -0.85 9.40
N LEU A 235 2.69 -0.36 8.30
CA LEU A 235 3.76 0.63 8.38
C LEU A 235 3.25 1.99 8.89
N ILE A 236 2.20 2.57 8.30
CA ILE A 236 1.66 3.87 8.75
C ILE A 236 1.16 3.80 10.20
N PRO A 237 0.35 2.80 10.63
CA PRO A 237 -0.04 2.67 12.02
C PRO A 237 1.13 2.53 12.99
N TYR A 238 2.14 1.72 12.63
CA TYR A 238 3.35 1.55 13.45
C TYR A 238 4.12 2.87 13.60
N ILE A 239 4.48 3.52 12.49
CA ILE A 239 5.21 4.79 12.49
C ILE A 239 4.47 5.83 13.34
N ARG A 240 3.16 5.96 13.13
CA ARG A 240 2.33 6.90 13.88
C ARG A 240 2.35 6.62 15.37
N ASP A 241 2.08 5.40 15.77
CA ASP A 241 1.91 5.07 17.19
C ASP A 241 3.27 5.09 17.91
N TYR A 242 4.34 4.61 17.29
CA TYR A 242 5.71 4.72 17.80
C TYR A 242 6.10 6.20 18.04
N THR A 243 5.94 7.04 17.03
CA THR A 243 6.36 8.45 17.09
C THR A 243 5.52 9.25 18.07
N ASN A 244 4.18 9.07 18.04
CA ASN A 244 3.30 9.76 18.98
C ASN A 244 3.65 9.45 20.43
N LYS A 245 4.05 8.22 20.73
CA LYS A 245 4.49 7.84 22.08
C LYS A 245 5.84 8.46 22.44
N LYS A 246 6.80 8.42 21.54
CA LYS A 246 8.15 8.99 21.75
C LYS A 246 8.11 10.51 21.96
N LEU A 247 7.27 11.21 21.21
CA LEU A 247 7.09 12.66 21.29
C LEU A 247 5.99 13.09 22.27
N SER A 248 5.35 12.15 22.96
CA SER A 248 4.19 12.41 23.84
C SER A 248 3.07 13.19 23.16
N LEU A 249 2.84 12.95 21.87
CA LEU A 249 1.83 13.63 21.07
C LEU A 249 0.51 12.87 21.09
N ASN A 250 -0.57 13.64 21.00
CA ASN A 250 -1.92 13.12 20.76
C ASN A 250 -2.50 13.77 19.50
N LEU A 251 -1.97 13.36 18.34
CA LEU A 251 -2.41 13.88 17.06
C LEU A 251 -3.70 13.17 16.65
N GLY A 252 -4.83 13.85 16.75
CA GLY A 252 -6.16 13.34 16.39
C GLY A 252 -6.41 13.17 14.88
N LEU A 253 -5.35 12.99 14.08
CA LEU A 253 -5.44 12.85 12.63
C LEU A 253 -5.91 11.45 12.23
N SER A 254 -6.88 11.38 11.32
CA SER A 254 -7.35 10.12 10.74
C SER A 254 -6.27 9.44 9.89
N LYS A 255 -6.41 8.14 9.62
CA LYS A 255 -5.53 7.42 8.67
C LYS A 255 -5.45 8.12 7.32
N ASP A 256 -6.58 8.60 6.81
CA ASP A 256 -6.67 9.27 5.51
C ASP A 256 -5.96 10.63 5.54
N GLY A 257 -5.97 11.33 6.69
CA GLY A 257 -5.19 12.55 6.91
C GLY A 257 -3.68 12.27 6.89
N TRP A 258 -3.22 11.21 7.55
CA TRP A 258 -1.82 10.80 7.54
C TRP A 258 -1.32 10.50 6.14
N LYS A 259 -1.99 9.61 5.40
CA LYS A 259 -1.57 9.25 4.04
C LYS A 259 -1.59 10.45 3.08
N TYR A 260 -2.54 11.39 3.25
CA TYR A 260 -2.59 12.61 2.46
C TYR A 260 -1.35 13.50 2.70
N LEU A 261 -0.90 13.65 3.95
CA LEU A 261 0.30 14.43 4.26
C LEU A 261 1.57 13.75 3.74
N TYR A 262 1.65 12.43 3.86
CA TYR A 262 2.74 11.67 3.24
C TYR A 262 2.77 11.87 1.72
N ALA A 263 1.63 11.79 1.03
CA ALA A 263 1.55 12.04 -0.41
C ALA A 263 1.99 13.45 -0.80
N LYS A 264 1.84 14.45 0.07
CA LYS A 264 2.34 15.82 -0.15
C LYS A 264 3.86 15.93 -0.03
N ASN A 265 4.47 15.11 0.79
CA ASN A 265 5.84 15.30 1.26
C ASN A 265 6.82 14.24 0.75
N CYS A 266 6.35 13.07 0.25
CA CYS A 266 7.18 11.94 -0.15
C CYS A 266 8.08 12.24 -1.36
N LYS A 267 9.14 11.45 -1.50
CA LYS A 267 9.90 11.31 -2.76
C LYS A 267 9.05 10.56 -3.78
N LEU A 268 9.27 10.83 -5.06
CA LEU A 268 8.44 10.28 -6.14
C LEU A 268 9.16 9.19 -6.97
N ASP A 269 10.44 8.96 -6.68
CA ASP A 269 11.32 8.09 -7.50
C ASP A 269 10.75 6.67 -7.64
N ARG A 270 10.20 6.14 -6.55
CA ARG A 270 9.59 4.79 -6.52
C ARG A 270 8.31 4.69 -7.35
N LEU A 271 7.71 5.82 -7.72
CA LEU A 271 6.50 5.90 -8.56
C LEU A 271 6.80 6.11 -10.05
N TYR A 272 8.07 6.19 -10.47
CA TYR A 272 8.39 6.37 -11.89
C TYR A 272 7.88 5.26 -12.81
N PRO A 273 7.83 3.98 -12.42
CA PRO A 273 7.17 2.95 -13.23
C PRO A 273 5.69 3.27 -13.49
N LEU A 274 4.95 3.70 -12.45
CA LEU A 274 3.56 4.12 -12.59
C LEU A 274 3.42 5.39 -13.44
N LYS A 275 4.32 6.37 -13.30
CA LYS A 275 4.38 7.53 -14.19
C LYS A 275 4.54 7.12 -15.64
N SER A 276 5.46 6.21 -15.92
CA SER A 276 5.70 5.69 -17.27
C SER A 276 4.46 5.01 -17.84
N ALA A 277 3.76 4.20 -17.05
CA ALA A 277 2.51 3.55 -17.46
C ALA A 277 1.40 4.56 -17.77
N ILE A 278 1.25 5.62 -16.97
CA ILE A 278 0.29 6.71 -17.23
C ILE A 278 0.62 7.42 -18.56
N VAL A 279 1.89 7.77 -18.79
CA VAL A 279 2.34 8.44 -20.02
C VAL A 279 2.11 7.55 -21.24
N GLN A 280 2.43 6.26 -21.17
CA GLN A 280 2.19 5.28 -22.24
C GLN A 280 0.68 5.17 -22.55
N ALA A 281 -0.16 5.07 -21.53
CA ALA A 281 -1.61 4.99 -21.70
C ALA A 281 -2.19 6.23 -22.40
N VAL A 282 -1.69 7.44 -22.10
CA VAL A 282 -2.10 8.69 -22.76
C VAL A 282 -1.68 8.70 -24.22
N ARG A 283 -0.50 8.15 -24.56
CA ARG A 283 0.02 8.06 -25.94
C ARG A 283 -0.64 6.97 -26.77
N GLY A 284 -1.42 6.09 -26.15
CA GLY A 284 -1.99 4.91 -26.81
C GLY A 284 -0.99 3.78 -27.03
N ASP A 285 0.15 3.82 -26.37
CA ASP A 285 1.15 2.77 -26.40
C ASP A 285 0.69 1.58 -25.55
N LYS A 286 1.17 0.36 -25.90
CA LYS A 286 0.97 -0.79 -25.01
C LYS A 286 1.77 -0.54 -23.73
N ILE A 287 1.11 -0.71 -22.60
CA ILE A 287 1.79 -0.67 -21.30
C ILE A 287 2.73 -1.87 -21.26
N GLN A 288 4.04 -1.61 -21.37
CA GLN A 288 5.05 -2.65 -21.23
C GLN A 288 5.22 -2.97 -19.75
N ASP A 289 5.36 -4.26 -19.44
CA ASP A 289 5.74 -4.69 -18.11
C ASP A 289 7.06 -4.03 -17.72
N VAL A 290 7.03 -3.18 -16.71
CA VAL A 290 8.19 -2.46 -16.18
C VAL A 290 8.74 -3.22 -14.95
N PHE A 291 8.71 -4.57 -15.01
CA PHE A 291 9.22 -5.42 -13.93
C PHE A 291 10.48 -6.17 -14.34
#